data_b2b0ca6187732a79b58a7b88fec9837a
#
_entry.id   b2b0ca6187732a79b58a7b88fec9837a
#
_cell.length_a   1.000
_cell.length_b   1.000
_cell.length_c   1.000
_cell.angle_alpha   90.00
_cell.angle_beta   90.00
_cell.angle_gamma   90.00
#
_symmetry.space_group_name_H-M   'P 1'
#
loop_
_entity.id
_entity.type
_entity.pdbx_description
1 polymer ?
#
loop_
_entity_poly.entity_id
_entity_poly.type
_entity_poly.pdbx_seq_one_letter_code
_entity_poly.pdbx_strand_id
1 'polypeptide(L)'
;MKAVFYLSVHESGRFYGQTLHQDAKVRIKIPIFERFMEKMYKYTVAGHTFGVSLPEGFTQEEYLKPYMPFISETDDEPLFRLTFKTADSLRELDPGKVLECLNDEAPYFWMFEKEEGKYNFGFSYSKNRPDCILVPSDDYKDNTIYVPTPYAERLAEFALSNAMMLLYTFNTTPLDTLMVHASVVAHEGGAYMFLGRSGTGKSTHSSLWLKHIAGTYLLNDDNPVIRVEGDAVNIYGTPWSGKTPCYKNEVLPLKASVRLSQAPHNLIKRLPALQSYASLMPACSCMRWDRKSTDALHKTVEKVISRVGCWHLECLPDADAANVCHDAVAVL
;
A
#
# COMPACT_ATOMS: atom_id res chain seq x y z
N MET A 1 10.28 14.77 11.34
CA MET A 1 8.91 14.15 11.35
C MET A 1 9.01 12.97 10.39
N LYS A 2 9.03 11.73 10.92
CA LYS A 2 9.24 10.53 10.08
C LYS A 2 8.10 10.37 9.09
N ALA A 3 8.40 10.14 7.82
CA ALA A 3 7.43 9.70 6.83
C ALA A 3 6.97 8.28 7.22
N VAL A 4 5.67 8.07 7.30
CA VAL A 4 5.12 6.74 7.55
C VAL A 4 4.61 6.21 6.22
N PHE A 5 5.34 5.26 5.65
CA PHE A 5 4.86 4.42 4.57
C PHE A 5 4.62 3.04 5.15
N TYR A 6 3.41 2.56 5.00
CA TYR A 6 3.07 1.20 5.34
C TYR A 6 3.28 0.35 4.10
N LEU A 7 4.40 -0.38 4.10
CA LEU A 7 4.74 -1.31 3.02
C LEU A 7 4.06 -2.66 3.29
N SER A 8 3.35 -3.17 2.31
CA SER A 8 2.75 -4.50 2.42
C SER A 8 3.80 -5.59 2.31
N VAL A 9 3.76 -6.54 3.22
CA VAL A 9 4.63 -7.71 3.22
C VAL A 9 3.78 -8.95 3.03
N HIS A 10 3.94 -9.62 1.89
CA HIS A 10 3.50 -11.00 1.76
C HIS A 10 4.46 -11.91 2.53
N GLU A 11 4.23 -12.11 3.82
CA GLU A 11 4.87 -13.20 4.56
C GLU A 11 4.15 -14.53 4.27
N SER A 12 4.61 -15.23 3.25
CA SER A 12 4.48 -16.68 3.23
C SER A 12 5.81 -17.30 3.66
N GLY A 13 5.99 -17.51 4.96
CA GLY A 13 7.09 -18.30 5.49
C GLY A 13 8.01 -17.59 6.47
N ARG A 14 8.08 -18.13 7.67
CA ARG A 14 9.06 -17.81 8.71
C ARG A 14 10.47 -17.99 8.17
N PHE A 15 11.25 -16.92 8.15
CA PHE A 15 12.70 -17.05 8.05
C PHE A 15 13.28 -17.28 9.46
N TYR A 16 13.45 -18.54 9.84
CA TYR A 16 14.45 -18.91 10.82
C TYR A 16 15.79 -18.97 10.09
N GLY A 17 16.82 -18.33 10.65
CA GLY A 17 18.18 -18.45 10.19
C GLY A 17 18.63 -19.90 10.19
N GLN A 18 18.56 -20.54 9.07
CA GLN A 18 19.21 -21.81 8.81
C GLN A 18 19.97 -21.69 7.49
N THR A 19 21.24 -22.06 7.58
CA THR A 19 22.15 -22.34 6.50
C THR A 19 21.42 -22.96 5.32
N LEU A 20 21.60 -22.37 4.12
CA LEU A 20 21.12 -22.89 2.85
C LEU A 20 21.52 -24.38 2.68
N HIS A 21 20.62 -25.29 2.97
CA HIS A 21 20.69 -26.64 2.43
C HIS A 21 20.16 -26.63 1.00
N GLN A 22 20.99 -27.16 0.11
CA GLN A 22 20.79 -27.40 -1.30
C GLN A 22 19.49 -28.18 -1.51
N ASP A 23 18.40 -27.53 -1.94
CA ASP A 23 17.30 -28.16 -2.69
C ASP A 23 16.18 -27.19 -3.09
N ALA A 24 16.35 -25.89 -2.94
CA ALA A 24 15.47 -24.94 -3.62
C ALA A 24 16.00 -24.76 -5.05
N LYS A 25 15.23 -25.17 -6.06
CA LYS A 25 15.48 -24.81 -7.46
C LYS A 25 15.37 -23.31 -7.62
N VAL A 26 16.46 -22.61 -7.35
CA VAL A 26 16.61 -21.20 -7.69
C VAL A 26 16.67 -21.12 -9.20
N ARG A 27 15.62 -20.68 -9.87
CA ARG A 27 15.67 -20.32 -11.28
C ARG A 27 16.49 -19.03 -11.40
N ILE A 28 17.79 -19.18 -11.65
CA ILE A 28 18.67 -18.05 -12.00
C ILE A 28 18.43 -17.74 -13.47
N LYS A 29 17.76 -16.63 -13.77
CA LYS A 29 17.69 -16.10 -15.13
C LYS A 29 18.92 -15.23 -15.37
N ILE A 30 19.77 -15.63 -16.31
CA ILE A 30 20.92 -14.86 -16.81
C ILE A 30 20.43 -14.09 -18.04
N PRO A 31 20.47 -12.77 -18.08
CA PRO A 31 20.05 -12.02 -19.27
C PRO A 31 21.12 -12.14 -20.37
N ILE A 32 20.71 -12.60 -21.56
CA ILE A 32 21.48 -12.43 -22.79
C ILE A 32 21.14 -11.04 -23.34
N PHE A 33 22.17 -10.26 -23.65
CA PHE A 33 22.06 -8.90 -24.20
C PHE A 33 21.47 -8.95 -25.62
N GLU A 34 20.16 -8.86 -25.75
CA GLU A 34 19.46 -8.52 -26.99
C GLU A 34 18.55 -7.32 -26.74
N ARG A 35 18.29 -6.56 -27.79
CA ARG A 35 17.46 -5.35 -27.83
C ARG A 35 16.00 -5.77 -27.57
N PHE A 36 15.63 -5.93 -26.33
CA PHE A 36 14.33 -6.44 -25.88
C PHE A 36 13.24 -5.39 -26.11
N MET A 37 12.13 -5.78 -26.74
CA MET A 37 10.91 -4.99 -26.76
C MET A 37 10.26 -5.07 -25.38
N GLU A 38 10.22 -3.95 -24.66
CA GLU A 38 9.51 -3.83 -23.39
C GLU A 38 8.00 -3.89 -23.66
N LYS A 39 7.29 -4.77 -22.95
CA LYS A 39 5.83 -4.82 -23.01
C LYS A 39 5.26 -4.02 -21.84
N MET A 40 4.48 -3.00 -22.13
CA MET A 40 3.78 -2.21 -21.13
C MET A 40 2.41 -2.80 -20.84
N TYR A 41 2.12 -3.02 -19.57
CA TYR A 41 0.83 -3.41 -19.02
C TYR A 41 0.21 -2.24 -18.28
N LYS A 42 -1.10 -2.04 -18.41
CA LYS A 42 -1.83 -0.97 -17.72
C LYS A 42 -2.75 -1.53 -16.65
N TYR A 43 -2.85 -0.82 -15.53
CA TYR A 43 -3.70 -1.17 -14.40
C TYR A 43 -4.45 0.07 -13.93
N THR A 44 -5.71 -0.11 -13.51
CA THR A 44 -6.53 0.97 -12.93
C THR A 44 -6.93 0.62 -11.51
N VAL A 45 -6.55 1.48 -10.56
CA VAL A 45 -6.93 1.41 -9.15
C VAL A 45 -7.63 2.71 -8.76
N ALA A 46 -8.81 2.63 -8.18
CA ALA A 46 -9.61 3.79 -7.78
C ALA A 46 -9.75 4.84 -8.89
N GLY A 47 -9.90 4.41 -10.16
CA GLY A 47 -10.03 5.28 -11.32
C GLY A 47 -8.74 5.97 -11.79
N HIS A 48 -7.58 5.58 -11.24
CA HIS A 48 -6.27 6.08 -11.67
C HIS A 48 -5.51 4.98 -12.41
N THR A 49 -5.19 5.22 -13.68
CA THR A 49 -4.47 4.27 -14.53
C THR A 49 -2.97 4.52 -14.48
N PHE A 50 -2.18 3.47 -14.36
CA PHE A 50 -0.72 3.50 -14.42
C PHE A 50 -0.17 2.36 -15.28
N GLY A 51 1.05 2.54 -15.79
CA GLY A 51 1.72 1.60 -16.68
C GLY A 51 2.93 0.93 -16.02
N VAL A 52 3.13 -0.35 -16.34
CA VAL A 52 4.32 -1.11 -15.93
C VAL A 52 4.94 -1.76 -17.15
N SER A 53 6.19 -1.44 -17.45
CA SER A 53 6.96 -2.05 -18.53
C SER A 53 7.84 -3.16 -17.98
N LEU A 54 7.67 -4.38 -18.52
CA LEU A 54 8.48 -5.53 -18.18
C LEU A 54 9.36 -5.93 -19.38
N PRO A 55 10.59 -6.43 -19.15
CA PRO A 55 11.44 -6.97 -20.20
C PRO A 55 10.81 -8.18 -20.88
N GLU A 56 11.28 -8.52 -22.07
CA GLU A 56 10.88 -9.73 -22.76
C GLU A 56 11.12 -10.98 -21.90
N GLY A 57 10.19 -11.94 -21.95
CA GLY A 57 10.22 -13.15 -21.14
C GLY A 57 9.67 -12.96 -19.71
N PHE A 58 9.29 -11.75 -19.31
CA PHE A 58 8.59 -11.48 -18.06
C PHE A 58 7.10 -11.30 -18.34
N THR A 59 6.27 -11.96 -17.58
CA THR A 59 4.81 -11.88 -17.76
C THR A 59 4.13 -11.28 -16.54
N GLN A 60 2.98 -10.63 -16.75
CA GLN A 60 2.19 -10.10 -15.66
C GLN A 60 1.62 -11.22 -14.76
N GLU A 61 1.34 -12.38 -15.32
CA GLU A 61 0.83 -13.55 -14.59
C GLU A 61 1.86 -14.09 -13.59
N GLU A 62 3.14 -13.91 -13.87
CA GLU A 62 4.25 -14.34 -13.02
C GLU A 62 4.60 -13.28 -11.98
N TYR A 63 4.78 -12.02 -12.38
CA TYR A 63 5.34 -10.95 -11.52
C TYR A 63 4.33 -9.95 -10.97
N LEU A 64 3.13 -9.87 -11.58
CA LEU A 64 2.11 -8.88 -11.23
C LEU A 64 0.76 -9.54 -10.90
N LYS A 65 0.80 -10.76 -10.38
CA LYS A 65 -0.38 -11.56 -10.04
C LYS A 65 -1.43 -10.81 -9.18
N PRO A 66 -1.08 -10.02 -8.15
CA PRO A 66 -2.05 -9.24 -7.38
C PRO A 66 -2.77 -8.16 -8.21
N TYR A 67 -2.19 -7.76 -9.34
CA TYR A 67 -2.71 -6.71 -10.21
C TYR A 67 -3.66 -7.22 -11.29
N MET A 68 -3.77 -8.54 -11.47
CA MET A 68 -4.63 -9.14 -12.51
C MET A 68 -6.09 -8.67 -12.46
N PRO A 69 -6.74 -8.51 -11.29
CA PRO A 69 -8.11 -7.97 -11.23
C PRO A 69 -8.23 -6.49 -11.63
N PHE A 70 -7.11 -5.78 -11.75
CA PHE A 70 -7.04 -4.34 -12.02
C PHE A 70 -6.54 -4.01 -13.44
N ILE A 71 -6.43 -5.02 -14.32
CA ILE A 71 -6.02 -4.80 -15.72
C ILE A 71 -6.92 -3.76 -16.37
N SER A 72 -6.29 -2.84 -17.10
CA SER A 72 -6.96 -1.76 -17.83
C SER A 72 -6.70 -1.90 -19.31
N GLU A 73 -7.77 -1.82 -20.10
CA GLU A 73 -7.73 -1.82 -21.57
C GLU A 73 -7.88 -0.40 -22.16
N THR A 74 -7.84 0.64 -21.29
CA THR A 74 -7.97 2.03 -21.78
C THR A 74 -6.76 2.43 -22.62
N ASP A 75 -7.03 3.23 -23.67
CA ASP A 75 -5.98 3.87 -24.47
C ASP A 75 -5.45 5.15 -23.81
N ASP A 76 -6.07 5.61 -22.73
CA ASP A 76 -5.65 6.82 -22.02
C ASP A 76 -4.20 6.75 -21.56
N GLU A 77 -3.57 7.92 -21.53
CA GLU A 77 -2.21 8.07 -21.01
C GLU A 77 -2.17 7.74 -19.53
N PRO A 78 -1.27 6.85 -19.10
CA PRO A 78 -1.18 6.50 -17.69
C PRO A 78 -0.70 7.68 -16.84
N LEU A 79 -1.19 7.78 -15.62
CA LEU A 79 -0.81 8.81 -14.64
C LEU A 79 0.69 8.78 -14.35
N PHE A 80 1.28 7.59 -14.32
CA PHE A 80 2.73 7.37 -14.27
C PHE A 80 3.08 6.02 -14.93
N ARG A 81 4.36 5.87 -15.27
CA ARG A 81 4.95 4.63 -15.80
C ARG A 81 6.07 4.15 -14.90
N LEU A 82 6.18 2.84 -14.76
CA LEU A 82 7.29 2.17 -14.10
C LEU A 82 7.93 1.17 -15.04
N THR A 83 9.22 1.32 -15.31
CA THR A 83 10.02 0.37 -16.08
C THR A 83 10.83 -0.50 -15.13
N PHE A 84 10.70 -1.82 -15.25
CA PHE A 84 11.56 -2.76 -14.54
C PHE A 84 12.86 -2.99 -15.31
N LYS A 85 14.00 -2.81 -14.66
CA LYS A 85 15.34 -3.10 -15.21
C LYS A 85 16.17 -3.91 -14.25
N THR A 86 17.07 -4.70 -14.81
CA THR A 86 18.13 -5.36 -14.04
C THR A 86 19.42 -4.57 -14.10
N ALA A 87 20.24 -4.69 -13.08
CA ALA A 87 21.59 -4.10 -13.02
C ALA A 87 22.58 -5.14 -12.48
N ASP A 88 23.81 -5.13 -12.97
CA ASP A 88 24.85 -6.05 -12.47
C ASP A 88 25.25 -5.68 -11.03
N SER A 89 25.20 -4.40 -10.70
CA SER A 89 25.41 -3.89 -9.35
C SER A 89 24.61 -2.63 -9.08
N LEU A 90 23.89 -2.59 -7.95
CA LEU A 90 23.20 -1.36 -7.51
C LEU A 90 24.15 -0.23 -7.13
N ARG A 91 25.44 -0.53 -6.87
CA ARG A 91 26.45 0.49 -6.56
C ARG A 91 26.81 1.34 -7.77
N GLU A 92 26.70 0.81 -8.98
CA GLU A 92 26.97 1.52 -10.23
C GLU A 92 25.88 2.55 -10.58
N LEU A 93 24.71 2.44 -9.95
CA LEU A 93 23.60 3.38 -10.16
C LEU A 93 23.78 4.72 -9.45
N ASP A 94 24.75 4.82 -8.53
CA ASP A 94 24.96 5.98 -7.66
C ASP A 94 23.60 6.52 -7.12
N PRO A 95 22.97 5.83 -6.17
CA PRO A 95 21.63 6.21 -5.70
C PRO A 95 21.59 7.57 -5.02
N GLY A 96 22.75 8.14 -4.70
CA GLY A 96 22.88 9.38 -3.97
C GLY A 96 23.22 9.19 -2.48
N LYS A 97 23.18 10.27 -1.73
CA LYS A 97 23.45 10.28 -0.29
C LYS A 97 22.26 9.72 0.49
N VAL A 98 22.49 8.75 1.35
CA VAL A 98 21.46 8.24 2.28
C VAL A 98 21.00 9.38 3.19
N LEU A 99 19.72 9.68 3.16
CA LEU A 99 19.09 10.63 4.07
C LEU A 99 18.50 9.93 5.29
N GLU A 100 17.66 8.93 5.05
CA GLU A 100 16.92 8.25 6.11
C GLU A 100 16.51 6.83 5.69
N CYS A 101 16.39 5.95 6.69
CA CYS A 101 15.64 4.71 6.58
C CYS A 101 14.31 4.92 7.33
N LEU A 102 13.22 4.95 6.59
CA LEU A 102 11.93 5.46 7.08
C LEU A 102 11.18 4.49 8.00
N ASN A 103 11.46 3.18 7.89
CA ASN A 103 10.84 2.15 8.70
C ASN A 103 11.83 1.61 9.75
N ASP A 104 11.33 1.37 10.96
CA ASP A 104 12.13 0.78 12.04
C ASP A 104 12.21 -0.77 11.93
N GLU A 105 11.26 -1.40 11.21
CA GLU A 105 11.16 -2.84 10.97
C GLU A 105 11.09 -3.14 9.47
N ALA A 106 11.42 -4.36 9.08
CA ALA A 106 11.32 -4.79 7.68
C ALA A 106 9.84 -4.83 7.20
N PRO A 107 9.58 -4.51 5.95
CA PRO A 107 10.55 -4.08 4.95
C PRO A 107 11.05 -2.66 5.21
N TYR A 108 12.33 -2.44 4.92
CA TYR A 108 12.98 -1.13 5.09
C TYR A 108 12.80 -0.29 3.84
N PHE A 109 12.49 0.97 4.05
CA PHE A 109 12.31 1.97 3.01
C PHE A 109 13.41 3.02 3.14
N TRP A 110 14.26 3.11 2.11
CA TRP A 110 15.40 4.00 2.06
C TRP A 110 15.11 5.22 1.21
N MET A 111 15.54 6.38 1.68
CA MET A 111 15.48 7.63 0.93
C MET A 111 16.90 8.14 0.68
N PHE A 112 17.20 8.45 -0.56
CA PHE A 112 18.49 8.97 -1.01
C PHE A 112 18.28 10.33 -1.66
N GLU A 113 19.13 11.31 -1.32
CA GLU A 113 19.18 12.57 -2.02
C GLU A 113 20.21 12.48 -3.15
N LYS A 114 19.75 12.61 -4.38
CA LYS A 114 20.60 12.63 -5.58
C LYS A 114 21.09 14.03 -5.86
N GLU A 115 20.19 14.99 -5.80
CA GLU A 115 20.39 16.44 -5.95
C GLU A 115 19.42 17.14 -4.99
N GLU A 116 19.62 18.43 -4.71
CA GLU A 116 18.74 19.19 -3.85
C GLU A 116 17.27 19.07 -4.30
N GLY A 117 16.44 18.49 -3.45
CA GLY A 117 15.02 18.26 -3.71
C GLY A 117 14.68 17.10 -4.63
N LYS A 118 15.67 16.31 -5.09
CA LYS A 118 15.48 15.12 -5.93
C LYS A 118 15.88 13.86 -5.19
N TYR A 119 15.03 12.86 -5.21
CA TYR A 119 15.17 11.68 -4.38
C TYR A 119 15.09 10.39 -5.18
N ASN A 120 15.98 9.45 -4.86
CA ASN A 120 15.84 8.04 -5.20
C ASN A 120 15.36 7.27 -3.97
N PHE A 121 14.78 6.10 -4.19
CA PHE A 121 14.24 5.27 -3.10
C PHE A 121 14.77 3.86 -3.20
N GLY A 122 14.95 3.21 -2.05
CA GLY A 122 15.38 1.82 -1.99
C GLY A 122 14.44 1.02 -1.11
N PHE A 123 14.31 -0.28 -1.41
CA PHE A 123 13.52 -1.20 -0.61
C PHE A 123 14.38 -2.41 -0.25
N SER A 124 14.23 -2.93 0.97
CA SER A 124 14.99 -4.10 1.43
C SER A 124 14.31 -4.83 2.56
N TYR A 125 14.67 -6.10 2.71
CA TYR A 125 14.37 -6.87 3.93
C TYR A 125 15.47 -6.74 4.99
N SER A 126 16.64 -6.23 4.60
CA SER A 126 17.80 -6.02 5.49
C SER A 126 18.04 -4.54 5.74
N LYS A 127 18.30 -4.17 7.00
CA LYS A 127 18.62 -2.78 7.38
C LYS A 127 20.00 -2.29 6.90
N ASN A 128 20.81 -3.17 6.33
CA ASN A 128 22.21 -2.85 5.98
C ASN A 128 22.35 -2.10 4.66
N ARG A 129 21.50 -2.41 3.68
CA ARG A 129 21.52 -1.83 2.33
C ARG A 129 20.21 -2.10 1.61
N PRO A 130 19.86 -1.31 0.59
CA PRO A 130 18.73 -1.62 -0.27
C PRO A 130 18.99 -2.88 -1.11
N ASP A 131 17.94 -3.66 -1.34
CA ASP A 131 17.94 -4.83 -2.23
C ASP A 131 17.52 -4.44 -3.66
N CYS A 132 16.83 -3.30 -3.82
CA CYS A 132 16.46 -2.70 -5.11
C CYS A 132 16.37 -1.18 -4.97
N ILE A 133 16.50 -0.46 -6.12
CA ILE A 133 16.49 1.01 -6.16
C ILE A 133 15.51 1.51 -7.19
N LEU A 134 14.58 2.36 -6.76
CA LEU A 134 13.69 3.14 -7.60
C LEU A 134 14.34 4.49 -7.92
N VAL A 135 14.52 4.76 -9.20
CA VAL A 135 14.99 6.03 -9.77
C VAL A 135 13.83 6.69 -10.48
N PRO A 136 13.13 7.65 -9.87
CA PRO A 136 12.03 8.35 -10.49
C PRO A 136 12.52 9.50 -11.41
N SER A 137 11.65 9.95 -12.32
CA SER A 137 11.77 11.26 -12.95
C SER A 137 11.47 12.38 -11.95
N ASP A 138 11.84 13.61 -12.28
CA ASP A 138 11.64 14.77 -11.40
C ASP A 138 10.16 15.03 -11.06
N ASP A 139 9.25 14.61 -11.91
CA ASP A 139 7.80 14.73 -11.73
C ASP A 139 7.10 13.41 -11.37
N TYR A 140 7.87 12.37 -11.12
CA TYR A 140 7.37 11.00 -10.80
C TYR A 140 6.49 10.37 -11.89
N LYS A 141 6.62 10.81 -13.17
CA LYS A 141 5.82 10.27 -14.29
C LYS A 141 6.47 9.09 -14.97
N ASP A 142 7.77 9.17 -15.22
CA ASP A 142 8.54 8.11 -15.88
C ASP A 142 9.63 7.61 -14.92
N ASN A 143 9.52 6.38 -14.48
CA ASN A 143 10.29 5.87 -13.36
C ASN A 143 10.92 4.52 -13.69
N THR A 144 12.06 4.20 -13.09
CA THR A 144 12.72 2.92 -13.28
C THR A 144 13.04 2.28 -11.94
N ILE A 145 12.63 1.00 -11.78
CA ILE A 145 13.05 0.16 -10.65
C ILE A 145 14.17 -0.77 -11.10
N TYR A 146 15.30 -0.73 -10.39
CA TYR A 146 16.45 -1.58 -10.63
C TYR A 146 16.56 -2.68 -9.59
N VAL A 147 16.76 -3.92 -10.08
CA VAL A 147 16.99 -5.10 -9.27
C VAL A 147 18.33 -5.73 -9.68
N PRO A 148 19.22 -6.10 -8.72
CA PRO A 148 20.52 -6.67 -9.06
C PRO A 148 20.40 -8.07 -9.65
N THR A 149 21.32 -8.41 -10.57
CA THR A 149 21.43 -9.77 -11.11
C THR A 149 22.58 -10.54 -10.40
N PRO A 150 22.42 -11.86 -10.15
CA PRO A 150 21.18 -12.64 -10.23
C PRO A 150 20.20 -12.27 -9.11
N TYR A 151 18.91 -12.37 -9.36
CA TYR A 151 17.89 -12.09 -8.35
C TYR A 151 16.89 -13.26 -8.22
N ALA A 152 16.30 -13.36 -7.03
CA ALA A 152 15.17 -14.25 -6.81
C ALA A 152 13.88 -13.60 -7.36
N GLU A 153 12.98 -14.40 -7.91
CA GLU A 153 11.69 -13.96 -8.44
C GLU A 153 10.90 -13.10 -7.42
N ARG A 154 10.90 -13.54 -6.16
CA ARG A 154 10.28 -12.78 -5.04
C ARG A 154 10.84 -11.38 -4.85
N LEU A 155 12.12 -11.14 -5.18
CA LEU A 155 12.70 -9.80 -5.08
C LEU A 155 12.14 -8.89 -6.19
N ALA A 156 11.91 -9.42 -7.39
CA ALA A 156 11.30 -8.65 -8.47
C ALA A 156 9.84 -8.28 -8.15
N GLU A 157 9.04 -9.22 -7.65
CA GLU A 157 7.67 -8.97 -7.17
C GLU A 157 7.64 -7.91 -6.07
N PHE A 158 8.52 -8.05 -5.08
CA PHE A 158 8.67 -7.11 -3.97
C PHE A 158 9.04 -5.71 -4.46
N ALA A 159 10.04 -5.60 -5.34
CA ALA A 159 10.51 -4.34 -5.90
C ALA A 159 9.40 -3.63 -6.70
N LEU A 160 8.73 -4.36 -7.60
CA LEU A 160 7.62 -3.85 -8.40
C LEU A 160 6.46 -3.37 -7.53
N SER A 161 6.03 -4.18 -6.56
CA SER A 161 4.89 -3.86 -5.70
C SER A 161 5.15 -2.60 -4.88
N ASN A 162 6.32 -2.47 -4.24
CA ASN A 162 6.64 -1.31 -3.41
C ASN A 162 6.88 -0.04 -4.25
N ALA A 163 7.53 -0.16 -5.41
CA ALA A 163 7.71 0.96 -6.33
C ALA A 163 6.37 1.50 -6.84
N MET A 164 5.46 0.61 -7.28
CA MET A 164 4.13 1.01 -7.75
C MET A 164 3.30 1.65 -6.64
N MET A 165 3.31 1.08 -5.43
CA MET A 165 2.60 1.63 -4.28
C MET A 165 3.07 3.03 -3.93
N LEU A 166 4.38 3.25 -3.92
CA LEU A 166 4.98 4.55 -3.65
C LEU A 166 4.61 5.58 -4.72
N LEU A 167 4.83 5.25 -6.00
CA LEU A 167 4.51 6.12 -7.13
C LEU A 167 3.02 6.41 -7.23
N TYR A 168 2.17 5.42 -6.96
CA TYR A 168 0.73 5.61 -6.89
C TYR A 168 0.38 6.66 -5.82
N THR A 169 0.90 6.52 -4.62
CA THR A 169 0.69 7.50 -3.54
C THR A 169 1.14 8.91 -3.95
N PHE A 170 2.32 9.04 -4.56
CA PHE A 170 2.87 10.34 -4.96
C PHE A 170 2.00 11.05 -6.01
N ASN A 171 1.52 10.29 -6.98
CA ASN A 171 0.76 10.84 -8.10
C ASN A 171 -0.73 11.04 -7.76
N THR A 172 -1.29 10.34 -6.78
CA THR A 172 -2.73 10.39 -6.51
C THR A 172 -3.12 11.26 -5.31
N THR A 173 -2.20 11.48 -4.35
CA THR A 173 -2.46 12.38 -3.20
C THR A 173 -2.99 13.76 -3.63
N PRO A 174 -2.45 14.43 -4.69
CA PRO A 174 -2.99 15.71 -5.16
C PRO A 174 -4.37 15.61 -5.84
N LEU A 175 -4.88 14.40 -6.07
CA LEU A 175 -6.13 14.10 -6.77
C LEU A 175 -7.24 13.61 -5.82
N ASP A 176 -7.30 14.16 -4.62
CA ASP A 176 -8.27 13.80 -3.58
C ASP A 176 -8.32 12.29 -3.27
N THR A 177 -7.16 11.63 -3.36
CA THR A 177 -7.03 10.17 -3.21
C THR A 177 -5.97 9.85 -2.16
N LEU A 178 -6.33 9.01 -1.18
CA LEU A 178 -5.49 8.66 -0.05
C LEU A 178 -5.29 7.15 0.02
N MET A 179 -4.05 6.70 0.02
CA MET A 179 -3.72 5.34 0.44
C MET A 179 -3.63 5.29 1.96
N VAL A 180 -4.32 4.33 2.58
CA VAL A 180 -4.49 4.28 4.04
C VAL A 180 -4.06 2.91 4.57
N HIS A 181 -3.26 2.89 5.63
CA HIS A 181 -2.97 1.64 6.34
C HIS A 181 -4.15 1.22 7.23
N ALA A 182 -5.00 0.37 6.70
CA ALA A 182 -6.26 -0.03 7.31
C ALA A 182 -6.67 -1.45 6.92
N SER A 183 -7.57 -2.05 7.71
CA SER A 183 -8.34 -3.22 7.29
C SER A 183 -9.78 -2.81 7.04
N VAL A 184 -10.40 -3.29 5.95
CA VAL A 184 -11.73 -2.85 5.51
C VAL A 184 -12.62 -4.04 5.25
N VAL A 185 -13.78 -4.02 5.88
CA VAL A 185 -14.86 -4.97 5.61
C VAL A 185 -16.00 -4.29 4.87
N ALA A 186 -16.69 -5.06 4.06
CA ALA A 186 -17.92 -4.67 3.37
C ALA A 186 -19.12 -5.35 4.02
N HIS A 187 -20.18 -4.59 4.24
CA HIS A 187 -21.45 -5.08 4.79
C HIS A 187 -22.61 -4.23 4.26
N GLU A 188 -23.67 -4.86 3.78
CA GLU A 188 -24.91 -4.20 3.29
C GLU A 188 -24.64 -3.02 2.31
N GLY A 189 -23.72 -3.21 1.36
CA GLY A 189 -23.40 -2.21 0.33
C GLY A 189 -22.60 -1.01 0.84
N GLY A 190 -22.08 -1.03 2.05
CA GLY A 190 -21.18 -0.05 2.64
C GLY A 190 -19.85 -0.66 3.08
N ALA A 191 -18.86 0.17 3.28
CA ALA A 191 -17.55 -0.24 3.78
C ALA A 191 -17.24 0.39 5.15
N TYR A 192 -16.60 -0.39 6.00
CA TYR A 192 -16.22 -0.04 7.37
C TYR A 192 -14.72 -0.24 7.52
N MET A 193 -14.03 0.84 7.84
CA MET A 193 -12.57 0.89 7.86
C MET A 193 -12.04 0.88 9.30
N PHE A 194 -11.12 -0.04 9.59
CA PHE A 194 -10.48 -0.18 10.89
C PHE A 194 -9.04 0.36 10.87
N LEU A 195 -8.78 1.31 11.74
CA LEU A 195 -7.50 2.00 11.90
C LEU A 195 -6.79 1.59 13.18
N GLY A 196 -5.48 1.70 13.20
CA GLY A 196 -4.65 1.45 14.38
C GLY A 196 -3.20 1.19 13.97
N ARG A 197 -2.27 1.27 14.92
CA ARG A 197 -0.86 0.92 14.70
C ARG A 197 -0.74 -0.55 14.28
N SER A 198 0.41 -0.92 13.68
CA SER A 198 0.73 -2.32 13.45
C SER A 198 0.60 -3.10 14.77
N GLY A 199 0.02 -4.31 14.71
CA GLY A 199 -0.22 -5.14 15.89
C GLY A 199 -1.40 -4.73 16.80
N THR A 200 -2.14 -3.64 16.51
CA THR A 200 -3.32 -3.23 17.32
C THR A 200 -4.48 -4.23 17.21
N GLY A 201 -4.54 -5.04 16.14
CA GLY A 201 -5.62 -6.03 15.96
C GLY A 201 -6.61 -5.69 14.85
N LYS A 202 -6.25 -4.84 13.86
CA LYS A 202 -7.13 -4.50 12.71
C LYS A 202 -7.65 -5.74 11.99
N SER A 203 -6.77 -6.60 11.52
CA SER A 203 -7.14 -7.85 10.82
C SER A 203 -7.89 -8.83 11.72
N THR A 204 -7.57 -8.86 13.03
CA THR A 204 -8.33 -9.63 14.02
C THR A 204 -9.77 -9.11 14.11
N HIS A 205 -9.98 -7.80 14.21
CA HIS A 205 -11.31 -7.21 14.30
C HIS A 205 -12.11 -7.42 13.01
N SER A 206 -11.48 -7.27 11.84
CA SER A 206 -12.11 -7.65 10.55
C SER A 206 -12.52 -9.13 10.53
N SER A 207 -11.67 -10.03 11.02
CA SER A 207 -11.99 -11.46 11.10
C SER A 207 -13.18 -11.73 12.05
N LEU A 208 -13.33 -10.95 13.13
CA LEU A 208 -14.51 -11.04 14.02
C LEU A 208 -15.79 -10.59 13.30
N TRP A 209 -15.72 -9.51 12.52
CA TRP A 209 -16.86 -9.10 11.68
C TRP A 209 -17.24 -10.18 10.66
N LEU A 210 -16.27 -10.76 9.95
CA LEU A 210 -16.51 -11.86 9.01
C LEU A 210 -17.17 -13.06 9.65
N LYS A 211 -16.85 -13.34 10.91
CA LYS A 211 -17.34 -14.51 11.65
C LYS A 211 -18.72 -14.28 12.28
N HIS A 212 -18.99 -13.07 12.76
CA HIS A 212 -20.14 -12.81 13.65
C HIS A 212 -21.20 -11.90 13.03
N ILE A 213 -20.90 -11.13 11.99
CA ILE A 213 -21.84 -10.27 11.29
C ILE A 213 -22.15 -10.89 9.92
N ALA A 214 -23.37 -11.40 9.79
CA ALA A 214 -23.79 -12.10 8.58
C ALA A 214 -23.72 -11.19 7.34
N GLY A 215 -23.31 -11.74 6.19
CA GLY A 215 -23.20 -10.96 4.94
C GLY A 215 -21.98 -10.05 4.85
N THR A 216 -21.07 -10.09 5.84
CA THR A 216 -19.81 -9.34 5.79
C THR A 216 -18.75 -10.08 4.98
N TYR A 217 -17.95 -9.34 4.22
CA TYR A 217 -16.76 -9.85 3.54
C TYR A 217 -15.59 -8.86 3.62
N LEU A 218 -14.37 -9.36 3.45
CA LEU A 218 -13.17 -8.54 3.45
C LEU A 218 -13.03 -7.83 2.09
N LEU A 219 -12.90 -6.51 2.10
CA LEU A 219 -12.62 -5.70 0.90
C LEU A 219 -11.13 -5.52 0.66
N ASN A 220 -10.38 -5.17 1.71
CA ASN A 220 -8.91 -5.06 1.68
C ASN A 220 -8.35 -5.20 3.10
N ASP A 221 -7.14 -5.76 3.22
CA ASP A 221 -6.46 -5.90 4.51
C ASP A 221 -5.02 -5.41 4.37
N ASP A 222 -4.81 -4.12 4.40
CA ASP A 222 -3.53 -3.40 4.56
C ASP A 222 -3.51 -2.00 3.93
N ASN A 223 -3.66 -1.87 2.59
CA ASN A 223 -3.53 -0.58 1.90
C ASN A 223 -4.72 -0.30 0.97
N PRO A 224 -5.95 -0.16 1.49
CA PRO A 224 -7.08 0.34 0.72
C PRO A 224 -6.85 1.80 0.28
N VAL A 225 -7.62 2.23 -0.71
CA VAL A 225 -7.59 3.61 -1.21
C VAL A 225 -8.93 4.28 -0.96
N ILE A 226 -8.90 5.46 -0.31
CA ILE A 226 -10.04 6.36 -0.20
C ILE A 226 -9.94 7.39 -1.34
N ARG A 227 -11.05 7.66 -2.01
CA ARG A 227 -11.16 8.75 -2.99
C ARG A 227 -12.39 9.59 -2.70
N VAL A 228 -12.20 10.91 -2.74
CA VAL A 228 -13.29 11.88 -2.60
C VAL A 228 -13.71 12.35 -3.99
N GLU A 229 -14.96 12.07 -4.37
CA GLU A 229 -15.52 12.35 -5.69
C GLU A 229 -16.77 13.19 -5.51
N GLY A 230 -16.66 14.50 -5.74
CA GLY A 230 -17.74 15.44 -5.41
C GLY A 230 -18.06 15.38 -3.90
N ASP A 231 -19.29 14.99 -3.56
CA ASP A 231 -19.74 14.82 -2.17
C ASP A 231 -19.56 13.39 -1.65
N ALA A 232 -19.26 12.44 -2.50
CA ALA A 232 -19.07 11.04 -2.13
C ALA A 232 -17.64 10.80 -1.58
N VAL A 233 -17.56 9.93 -0.58
CA VAL A 233 -16.30 9.37 -0.08
C VAL A 233 -16.37 7.87 -0.29
N ASN A 234 -15.60 7.40 -1.25
CA ASN A 234 -15.55 6.00 -1.63
C ASN A 234 -14.26 5.35 -1.14
N ILE A 235 -14.32 4.06 -0.84
CA ILE A 235 -13.15 3.24 -0.53
C ILE A 235 -13.05 2.08 -1.52
N TYR A 236 -11.82 1.80 -1.93
CA TYR A 236 -11.51 0.87 -3.01
C TYR A 236 -10.62 -0.25 -2.47
N GLY A 237 -10.90 -1.47 -2.91
CA GLY A 237 -9.95 -2.56 -2.84
C GLY A 237 -8.76 -2.30 -3.77
N THR A 238 -7.61 -2.88 -3.45
CA THR A 238 -6.34 -2.61 -4.13
C THR A 238 -5.53 -3.88 -4.32
N PRO A 239 -4.50 -3.88 -5.20
CA PRO A 239 -3.54 -4.96 -5.31
C PRO A 239 -2.59 -5.04 -4.09
N TRP A 240 -2.57 -4.02 -3.22
CA TRP A 240 -1.71 -3.94 -2.03
C TRP A 240 -2.46 -4.46 -0.81
N SER A 241 -2.41 -5.76 -0.60
CA SER A 241 -3.01 -6.45 0.53
C SER A 241 -1.91 -7.03 1.43
N GLY A 242 -2.17 -7.12 2.73
CA GLY A 242 -1.24 -7.65 3.71
C GLY A 242 -1.16 -9.18 3.75
N LYS A 243 -1.20 -9.73 4.96
CA LYS A 243 -1.06 -11.19 5.19
C LYS A 243 -2.20 -12.01 4.57
N THR A 244 -3.37 -11.40 4.43
CA THR A 244 -4.53 -12.04 3.79
C THR A 244 -4.63 -11.58 2.35
N PRO A 245 -4.32 -12.43 1.35
CA PRO A 245 -4.48 -12.09 -0.06
C PRO A 245 -5.92 -11.69 -0.35
N CYS A 246 -6.16 -10.42 -0.67
CA CYS A 246 -7.48 -9.89 -0.95
C CYS A 246 -7.37 -8.80 -2.03
N TYR A 247 -7.36 -9.23 -3.29
CA TYR A 247 -7.14 -8.36 -4.45
C TYR A 247 -8.46 -8.11 -5.16
N LYS A 248 -9.32 -7.27 -4.57
CA LYS A 248 -10.65 -6.98 -5.11
C LYS A 248 -10.64 -5.62 -5.82
N ASN A 249 -10.98 -5.62 -7.09
CA ASN A 249 -11.26 -4.39 -7.83
C ASN A 249 -12.74 -4.01 -7.61
N GLU A 250 -13.00 -3.48 -6.43
CA GLU A 250 -14.36 -3.16 -5.96
C GLU A 250 -14.35 -1.80 -5.26
N VAL A 251 -15.43 -1.05 -5.39
CA VAL A 251 -15.64 0.25 -4.77
C VAL A 251 -16.91 0.25 -3.95
N LEU A 252 -16.86 0.82 -2.75
CA LEU A 252 -18.00 0.98 -1.87
C LEU A 252 -17.98 2.37 -1.21
N PRO A 253 -19.15 2.93 -0.86
CA PRO A 253 -19.21 4.13 -0.03
C PRO A 253 -18.61 3.83 1.36
N LEU A 254 -17.69 4.68 1.81
CA LEU A 254 -17.12 4.58 3.15
C LEU A 254 -18.13 5.10 4.18
N LYS A 255 -18.69 4.20 4.97
CA LYS A 255 -19.73 4.51 5.97
C LYS A 255 -19.15 4.97 7.31
N ALA A 256 -18.08 4.30 7.76
CA ALA A 256 -17.44 4.64 9.02
C ALA A 256 -15.94 4.35 9.02
N SER A 257 -15.20 5.13 9.81
CA SER A 257 -13.81 4.91 10.16
C SER A 257 -13.71 4.66 11.66
N VAL A 258 -13.15 3.53 12.07
CA VAL A 258 -13.08 3.10 13.47
C VAL A 258 -11.62 2.92 13.88
N ARG A 259 -11.12 3.77 14.78
CA ARG A 259 -9.82 3.59 15.40
C ARG A 259 -9.91 2.55 16.51
N LEU A 260 -9.07 1.54 16.46
CA LEU A 260 -8.99 0.47 17.46
C LEU A 260 -7.93 0.76 18.53
N SER A 261 -8.22 0.37 19.75
CA SER A 261 -7.23 0.20 20.83
C SER A 261 -7.59 -1.00 21.70
N GLN A 262 -6.58 -1.71 22.17
CA GLN A 262 -6.76 -2.85 23.07
C GLN A 262 -7.15 -2.35 24.45
N ALA A 263 -8.18 -2.95 25.03
CA ALA A 263 -8.72 -2.64 26.36
C ALA A 263 -9.33 -3.89 27.00
N PRO A 264 -9.51 -3.93 28.33
CA PRO A 264 -10.17 -5.06 29.01
C PRO A 264 -11.70 -5.00 28.96
N HIS A 265 -12.27 -4.21 28.06
CA HIS A 265 -13.71 -4.02 27.86
C HIS A 265 -13.99 -3.62 26.41
N ASN A 266 -15.26 -3.68 26.00
CA ASN A 266 -15.71 -3.20 24.69
C ASN A 266 -16.50 -1.90 24.85
N LEU A 267 -15.96 -0.79 24.33
CA LEU A 267 -16.59 0.53 24.40
C LEU A 267 -16.29 1.33 23.13
N ILE A 268 -17.35 1.73 22.43
CA ILE A 268 -17.25 2.57 21.26
C ILE A 268 -17.76 3.98 21.51
N LYS A 269 -17.06 4.98 20.98
CA LYS A 269 -17.44 6.40 21.08
C LYS A 269 -17.23 7.10 19.75
N ARG A 270 -18.18 7.97 19.37
CA ARG A 270 -18.01 8.85 18.21
C ARG A 270 -16.97 9.90 18.51
N LEU A 271 -16.08 10.15 17.56
CA LEU A 271 -14.99 11.13 17.69
C LEU A 271 -15.43 12.51 17.19
N PRO A 272 -15.12 13.60 17.90
CA PRO A 272 -15.21 14.96 17.38
C PRO A 272 -14.14 15.21 16.30
N ALA A 273 -14.31 16.27 15.49
CA ALA A 273 -13.52 16.54 14.29
C ALA A 273 -11.99 16.49 14.51
N LEU A 274 -11.47 17.11 15.56
CA LEU A 274 -10.03 17.11 15.86
C LEU A 274 -9.49 15.71 16.16
N GLN A 275 -10.25 14.90 16.89
CA GLN A 275 -9.85 13.52 17.20
C GLN A 275 -10.00 12.62 15.97
N SER A 276 -11.01 12.86 15.12
CA SER A 276 -11.17 12.18 13.83
C SER A 276 -9.98 12.42 12.92
N TYR A 277 -9.55 13.68 12.83
CA TYR A 277 -8.34 14.06 12.09
C TYR A 277 -7.09 13.36 12.65
N ALA A 278 -6.87 13.42 13.96
CA ALA A 278 -5.74 12.77 14.63
C ALA A 278 -5.77 11.23 14.52
N SER A 279 -6.95 10.65 14.24
CA SER A 279 -7.13 9.23 14.01
C SER A 279 -6.76 8.79 12.58
N LEU A 280 -7.21 9.55 11.56
CA LEU A 280 -7.03 9.20 10.15
C LEU A 280 -5.66 9.63 9.59
N MET A 281 -5.22 10.85 9.91
CA MET A 281 -4.02 11.46 9.36
C MET A 281 -2.75 10.60 9.50
N PRO A 282 -2.46 9.94 10.64
CA PRO A 282 -1.27 9.10 10.78
C PRO A 282 -1.31 7.83 9.94
N ALA A 283 -2.50 7.35 9.57
CA ALA A 283 -2.68 6.14 8.79
C ALA A 283 -2.54 6.38 7.27
N CYS A 284 -2.54 7.63 6.82
CA CYS A 284 -2.40 7.98 5.41
C CYS A 284 -0.92 8.01 4.98
N SER A 285 -0.62 7.38 3.86
CA SER A 285 0.68 7.46 3.18
C SER A 285 0.80 8.77 2.40
N CYS A 286 1.96 9.44 2.45
CA CYS A 286 2.21 10.70 1.73
C CYS A 286 3.69 11.03 1.69
N MET A 287 4.12 11.83 0.70
CA MET A 287 5.42 12.53 0.70
C MET A 287 5.41 13.66 1.73
N ARG A 288 5.75 13.36 2.98
CA ARG A 288 5.69 14.35 4.07
C ARG A 288 6.79 15.41 4.02
N TRP A 289 7.80 15.23 3.18
CA TRP A 289 8.84 16.22 2.89
C TRP A 289 8.42 17.20 1.79
N ASP A 290 7.43 16.85 0.96
CA ASP A 290 6.87 17.74 -0.06
C ASP A 290 5.66 18.51 0.48
N ARG A 291 5.77 19.84 0.50
CA ARG A 291 4.71 20.71 1.02
C ARG A 291 3.40 20.59 0.24
N LYS A 292 3.48 20.48 -1.10
CA LYS A 292 2.27 20.37 -1.93
C LYS A 292 1.50 19.09 -1.65
N SER A 293 2.20 17.97 -1.56
CA SER A 293 1.59 16.69 -1.19
C SER A 293 1.03 16.72 0.22
N THR A 294 1.73 17.34 1.17
CA THR A 294 1.26 17.46 2.56
C THR A 294 0.02 18.33 2.63
N ASP A 295 -0.02 19.48 1.95
CA ASP A 295 -1.19 20.35 1.91
C ASP A 295 -2.40 19.65 1.24
N ALA A 296 -2.18 18.87 0.19
CA ALA A 296 -3.22 18.06 -0.47
C ALA A 296 -3.75 16.98 0.46
N LEU A 297 -2.86 16.27 1.17
CA LEU A 297 -3.24 15.28 2.17
C LEU A 297 -4.15 15.88 3.24
N HIS A 298 -3.77 17.03 3.84
CA HIS A 298 -4.56 17.71 4.86
C HIS A 298 -5.96 18.05 4.36
N LYS A 299 -6.06 18.64 3.17
CA LYS A 299 -7.35 19.00 2.54
C LYS A 299 -8.23 17.78 2.32
N THR A 300 -7.64 16.68 1.84
CA THR A 300 -8.43 15.46 1.56
C THR A 300 -8.88 14.78 2.86
N VAL A 301 -8.03 14.74 3.88
CA VAL A 301 -8.40 14.23 5.22
C VAL A 301 -9.55 15.04 5.80
N GLU A 302 -9.52 16.38 5.70
CA GLU A 302 -10.61 17.26 6.15
C GLU A 302 -11.92 16.96 5.41
N LYS A 303 -11.89 16.77 4.08
CA LYS A 303 -13.06 16.36 3.30
C LYS A 303 -13.62 15.01 3.77
N VAL A 304 -12.77 14.03 4.05
CA VAL A 304 -13.19 12.69 4.52
C VAL A 304 -13.87 12.80 5.89
N ILE A 305 -13.22 13.40 6.89
CA ILE A 305 -13.76 13.45 8.27
C ILE A 305 -14.99 14.35 8.41
N SER A 306 -15.23 15.26 7.47
CA SER A 306 -16.46 16.08 7.46
C SER A 306 -17.69 15.32 6.94
N ARG A 307 -17.49 14.19 6.27
CA ARG A 307 -18.55 13.40 5.60
C ARG A 307 -18.71 12.00 6.15
N VAL A 308 -17.63 11.43 6.69
CA VAL A 308 -17.60 10.06 7.21
C VAL A 308 -17.55 10.09 8.73
N GLY A 309 -18.45 9.34 9.38
CA GLY A 309 -18.40 9.15 10.83
C GLY A 309 -17.09 8.49 11.28
N CYS A 310 -16.44 9.08 12.28
CA CYS A 310 -15.23 8.54 12.87
C CYS A 310 -15.50 8.13 14.32
N TRP A 311 -14.95 6.98 14.70
CA TRP A 311 -15.21 6.32 15.97
C TRP A 311 -13.91 5.84 16.62
N HIS A 312 -13.92 5.69 17.94
CA HIS A 312 -12.89 5.01 18.70
C HIS A 312 -13.51 3.81 19.41
N LEU A 313 -12.96 2.63 19.14
CA LEU A 313 -13.33 1.38 19.78
C LEU A 313 -12.17 0.92 20.68
N GLU A 314 -12.41 0.91 21.97
CA GLU A 314 -11.63 0.20 22.97
C GLU A 314 -12.20 -1.22 23.06
N CYS A 315 -11.39 -2.27 22.79
CA CYS A 315 -11.96 -3.60 22.65
C CYS A 315 -11.04 -4.76 23.07
N LEU A 316 -11.71 -5.85 23.44
CA LEU A 316 -11.20 -7.19 23.49
C LEU A 316 -11.23 -7.86 22.09
N PRO A 317 -10.45 -8.92 21.86
CA PRO A 317 -10.51 -9.69 20.60
C PRO A 317 -11.63 -10.77 20.68
N ASP A 318 -12.89 -10.36 20.87
CA ASP A 318 -14.04 -11.26 21.06
C ASP A 318 -15.25 -10.90 20.15
N ALA A 319 -16.28 -11.74 20.17
CA ALA A 319 -17.47 -11.56 19.39
C ALA A 319 -18.25 -10.28 19.76
N ASP A 320 -18.26 -9.93 21.05
CA ASP A 320 -18.97 -8.76 21.55
C ASP A 320 -18.37 -7.46 20.98
N ALA A 321 -17.05 -7.41 20.81
CA ALA A 321 -16.39 -6.27 20.14
C ALA A 321 -16.92 -6.03 18.73
N ALA A 322 -17.17 -7.09 17.94
CA ALA A 322 -17.74 -6.97 16.60
C ALA A 322 -19.17 -6.45 16.65
N ASN A 323 -20.02 -6.99 17.56
CA ASN A 323 -21.41 -6.57 17.70
C ASN A 323 -21.52 -5.12 18.18
N VAL A 324 -20.79 -4.74 19.22
CA VAL A 324 -20.76 -3.35 19.75
C VAL A 324 -20.31 -2.36 18.66
N CYS A 325 -19.33 -2.76 17.84
CA CYS A 325 -18.89 -1.94 16.74
C CYS A 325 -19.97 -1.81 15.66
N HIS A 326 -20.50 -2.94 15.19
CA HIS A 326 -21.53 -3.00 14.15
C HIS A 326 -22.77 -2.18 14.54
N ASP A 327 -23.33 -2.38 15.73
CA ASP A 327 -24.54 -1.69 16.21
C ASP A 327 -24.34 -0.16 16.27
N ALA A 328 -23.12 0.29 16.54
CA ALA A 328 -22.82 1.73 16.57
C ALA A 328 -22.62 2.37 15.19
N VAL A 329 -22.10 1.63 14.19
CA VAL A 329 -21.65 2.23 12.92
C VAL A 329 -22.48 1.84 11.71
N ALA A 330 -23.23 0.72 11.74
CA ALA A 330 -24.00 0.21 10.61
C ALA A 330 -25.49 0.58 10.65
N VAL A 331 -26.01 1.04 11.77
CA VAL A 331 -27.43 1.40 11.98
C VAL A 331 -27.70 2.89 11.69
N LEU A 332 -26.82 3.56 10.97
CA LEU A 332 -26.92 5.01 10.66
C LEU A 332 -27.56 5.26 9.30
#